data_e2253f29fbdc843d6a3b2b2a6fa3b23b
#
_entry.id   e2253f29fbdc843d6a3b2b2a6fa3b23b
#
_cell.length_a   1.000
_cell.length_b   1.000
_cell.length_c   1.000
_cell.angle_alpha   90.00
_cell.angle_beta   90.00
_cell.angle_gamma   90.00
#
_symmetry.space_group_name_H-M   'P 1'
#
loop_
_entity.id
_entity.type
_entity.pdbx_description
1 polymer ?
#
loop_
_entity_poly.entity_id
_entity_poly.type
_entity_poly.pdbx_seq_one_letter_code
_entity_poly.pdbx_strand_id
1 'polypeptide(L)'
;MSSTYGENLHLTIFGQSHSPAIGVTVEGIPAGEDVDRDELQRFLDRRAPGKNVWSTPRKEADAPEILSGLVNGYTCGAPLTAIIRNTNTRSQDYANLAVTPRPGHADYTAEVKYDGYQDRAGGGHFSGRLTAPRCIVGGICLQILAREGITLVSRIASIAGITDEGELTGSLAGKEFPIVSDARGEEMREAIAQAREAGDSVGGVIECAIFGAPAGLGDPMFGGMENRIASAVFGIPAVKGIEFGAGFGVASLRGSEDNDAFTVENGKIVTETNHCGGILGGITNGMPIVFRAAFKPTPSIAREQQSVNLQTMVPEKMAVTGRHDPCIVPRAVPCVEAAAAIAVYDAYLSRKREMR
;
A
#
# COMPACT_ATOMS: atom_id res chain seq x y z
N MET A 1 -14.75 -9.86 11.46
CA MET A 1 -13.49 -9.59 10.71
C MET A 1 -13.76 -8.43 9.79
N SER A 2 -12.94 -7.37 9.80
CA SER A 2 -13.16 -6.25 8.87
C SER A 2 -12.12 -6.34 7.75
N SER A 3 -12.55 -6.86 6.59
CA SER A 3 -11.82 -6.81 5.33
C SER A 3 -12.52 -5.83 4.37
N THR A 4 -13.29 -4.90 4.95
CA THR A 4 -14.03 -3.86 4.25
C THR A 4 -13.44 -2.49 4.57
N TYR A 5 -13.50 -1.59 3.58
CA TYR A 5 -13.05 -0.20 3.70
C TYR A 5 -13.96 0.72 2.89
N GLY A 6 -14.07 1.98 3.33
CA GLY A 6 -14.69 3.09 2.62
C GLY A 6 -16.10 3.46 3.09
N GLU A 7 -16.54 4.64 2.73
CA GLU A 7 -17.85 5.22 3.07
C GLU A 7 -18.75 5.34 1.86
N ASN A 8 -18.22 5.74 0.71
CA ASN A 8 -18.90 5.84 -0.57
C ASN A 8 -18.50 4.69 -1.50
N LEU A 9 -17.24 4.31 -1.42
CA LEU A 9 -16.72 3.07 -2.00
C LEU A 9 -16.71 2.01 -0.92
N HIS A 10 -17.57 1.01 -1.03
CA HIS A 10 -17.53 -0.14 -0.11
C HIS A 10 -16.74 -1.28 -0.75
N LEU A 11 -15.47 -1.37 -0.47
CA LEU A 11 -14.64 -2.47 -0.96
C LEU A 11 -14.51 -3.58 0.09
N THR A 12 -14.60 -4.82 -0.34
CA THR A 12 -14.36 -6.02 0.47
C THR A 12 -13.30 -6.88 -0.19
N ILE A 13 -12.21 -7.17 0.53
CA ILE A 13 -11.15 -8.08 0.09
C ILE A 13 -11.41 -9.46 0.68
N PHE A 14 -11.30 -10.51 -0.13
CA PHE A 14 -11.54 -11.90 0.26
C PHE A 14 -10.46 -12.84 -0.26
N GLY A 15 -10.47 -14.07 0.28
CA GLY A 15 -9.51 -15.12 -0.03
C GLY A 15 -8.31 -15.15 0.92
N GLN A 16 -7.43 -16.11 0.71
CA GLN A 16 -6.19 -16.34 1.45
C GLN A 16 -5.04 -16.59 0.46
N SER A 17 -3.80 -16.47 0.93
CA SER A 17 -2.63 -16.59 0.05
C SER A 17 -2.51 -17.93 -0.67
N HIS A 18 -3.12 -19.00 -0.13
CA HIS A 18 -3.10 -20.36 -0.66
C HIS A 18 -4.50 -20.91 -1.00
N SER A 19 -5.56 -20.07 -0.89
CA SER A 19 -6.88 -20.42 -1.42
C SER A 19 -6.86 -20.46 -2.97
N PRO A 20 -7.88 -21.01 -3.62
CA PRO A 20 -7.94 -21.09 -5.09
C PRO A 20 -7.81 -19.72 -5.77
N ALA A 21 -8.31 -18.66 -5.13
CA ALA A 21 -8.22 -17.29 -5.61
C ALA A 21 -8.23 -16.29 -4.43
N ILE A 22 -7.75 -15.10 -4.71
CA ILE A 22 -7.96 -13.89 -3.91
C ILE A 22 -8.77 -12.91 -4.74
N GLY A 23 -9.54 -12.04 -4.10
CA GLY A 23 -10.37 -11.12 -4.88
C GLY A 23 -10.84 -9.91 -4.09
N VAL A 24 -11.55 -9.06 -4.79
CA VAL A 24 -12.20 -7.86 -4.27
C VAL A 24 -13.57 -7.70 -4.89
N THR A 25 -14.51 -7.23 -4.09
CA THR A 25 -15.77 -6.65 -4.55
C THR A 25 -15.80 -5.20 -4.11
N VAL A 26 -16.14 -4.29 -5.01
CA VAL A 26 -16.33 -2.87 -4.71
C VAL A 26 -17.68 -2.39 -5.22
N GLU A 27 -18.38 -1.68 -4.36
CA GLU A 27 -19.62 -0.97 -4.64
C GLU A 27 -19.38 0.55 -4.57
N GLY A 28 -20.24 1.33 -5.21
CA GLY A 28 -20.21 2.79 -5.14
C GLY A 28 -19.43 3.48 -6.27
N ILE A 29 -18.77 2.74 -7.17
CA ILE A 29 -18.21 3.33 -8.39
C ILE A 29 -19.39 3.74 -9.29
N PRO A 30 -19.49 5.03 -9.72
CA PRO A 30 -20.52 5.48 -10.62
C PRO A 30 -20.55 4.71 -11.94
N ALA A 31 -21.70 4.58 -12.56
CA ALA A 31 -21.81 4.01 -13.90
C ALA A 31 -21.21 4.96 -14.94
N GLY A 32 -20.59 4.39 -16.00
CA GLY A 32 -20.03 5.14 -17.13
C GLY A 32 -18.56 5.52 -16.99
N GLU A 33 -17.87 5.08 -15.92
CA GLU A 33 -16.44 5.26 -15.81
C GLU A 33 -15.71 4.28 -16.75
N ASP A 34 -14.85 4.79 -17.63
CA ASP A 34 -14.01 4.00 -18.52
C ASP A 34 -12.89 3.30 -17.72
N VAL A 35 -12.65 2.03 -18.00
CA VAL A 35 -11.60 1.21 -17.37
C VAL A 35 -10.70 0.61 -18.45
N ASP A 36 -9.53 1.23 -18.65
CA ASP A 36 -8.47 0.67 -19.49
C ASP A 36 -7.83 -0.53 -18.78
N ARG A 37 -8.11 -1.73 -19.30
CA ARG A 37 -7.60 -2.98 -18.72
C ARG A 37 -6.10 -3.17 -18.92
N ASP A 38 -5.53 -2.62 -19.98
CA ASP A 38 -4.10 -2.73 -20.25
C ASP A 38 -3.32 -1.79 -19.32
N GLU A 39 -3.85 -0.58 -19.06
CA GLU A 39 -3.30 0.31 -18.05
C GLU A 39 -3.39 -0.29 -16.65
N LEU A 40 -4.54 -0.89 -16.31
CA LEU A 40 -4.72 -1.60 -15.05
C LEU A 40 -3.70 -2.75 -14.91
N GLN A 41 -3.47 -3.55 -15.97
CA GLN A 41 -2.49 -4.63 -15.92
C GLN A 41 -1.07 -4.10 -15.76
N ARG A 42 -0.69 -3.03 -16.48
CA ARG A 42 0.62 -2.36 -16.30
C ARG A 42 0.82 -1.88 -14.86
N PHE A 43 -0.21 -1.35 -14.22
CA PHE A 43 -0.16 -0.96 -12.83
C PHE A 43 0.04 -2.17 -11.90
N LEU A 44 -0.72 -3.25 -12.08
CA LEU A 44 -0.60 -4.50 -11.31
C LEU A 44 0.77 -5.16 -11.50
N ASP A 45 1.34 -5.04 -12.69
CA ASP A 45 2.65 -5.56 -13.05
C ASP A 45 3.79 -4.96 -12.23
N ARG A 46 3.67 -3.72 -11.77
CA ARG A 46 4.65 -3.08 -10.86
C ARG A 46 4.66 -3.74 -9.48
N ARG A 47 3.52 -4.29 -9.06
CA ARG A 47 3.38 -5.02 -7.79
C ARG A 47 3.77 -6.48 -7.92
N ALA A 48 3.57 -7.11 -9.08
CA ALA A 48 3.70 -8.55 -9.30
C ALA A 48 5.11 -9.07 -8.92
N PRO A 49 5.22 -10.27 -8.29
CA PRO A 49 6.51 -10.83 -7.87
C PRO A 49 7.29 -11.43 -9.04
N GLY A 50 8.62 -11.62 -8.81
CA GLY A 50 9.46 -12.44 -9.69
C GLY A 50 9.96 -11.75 -10.95
N LYS A 51 9.92 -10.42 -11.01
CA LYS A 51 10.39 -9.62 -12.15
C LYS A 51 11.85 -9.15 -12.01
N ASN A 52 12.40 -9.12 -10.79
CA ASN A 52 13.73 -8.59 -10.53
C ASN A 52 14.48 -9.36 -9.43
N VAL A 53 15.79 -9.09 -9.30
CA VAL A 53 16.70 -9.82 -8.39
C VAL A 53 16.50 -9.45 -6.92
N TRP A 54 15.91 -8.30 -6.61
CA TRP A 54 15.64 -7.84 -5.24
C TRP A 54 14.27 -8.25 -4.71
N SER A 55 13.49 -9.00 -5.49
CA SER A 55 12.21 -9.56 -5.07
C SER A 55 12.25 -11.08 -4.94
N THR A 56 11.20 -11.65 -4.38
CA THR A 56 11.01 -13.11 -4.30
C THR A 56 11.07 -13.75 -5.69
N PRO A 57 11.66 -14.94 -5.84
CA PRO A 57 11.66 -15.69 -7.11
C PRO A 57 10.29 -16.31 -7.46
N ARG A 58 9.26 -16.10 -6.64
CA ARG A 58 7.89 -16.53 -6.95
C ARG A 58 7.39 -15.75 -8.17
N LYS A 59 6.76 -16.45 -9.13
CA LYS A 59 6.19 -15.84 -10.34
C LYS A 59 4.68 -15.95 -10.31
N GLU A 60 3.98 -14.81 -10.34
CA GLU A 60 2.53 -14.71 -10.50
C GLU A 60 2.23 -13.46 -11.32
N ALA A 61 1.35 -13.58 -12.31
CA ALA A 61 1.06 -12.50 -13.24
C ALA A 61 0.15 -11.41 -12.65
N ASP A 62 -0.50 -11.67 -11.50
CA ASP A 62 -1.52 -10.79 -10.90
C ASP A 62 -2.62 -10.33 -11.89
N ALA A 63 -2.91 -11.18 -12.92
CA ALA A 63 -3.91 -10.89 -13.94
C ALA A 63 -5.33 -11.00 -13.36
N PRO A 64 -6.14 -9.92 -13.38
CA PRO A 64 -7.48 -9.96 -12.82
C PRO A 64 -8.51 -10.57 -13.80
N GLU A 65 -9.33 -11.47 -13.29
CA GLU A 65 -10.58 -11.89 -13.93
C GLU A 65 -11.70 -11.02 -13.39
N ILE A 66 -12.25 -10.13 -14.20
CA ILE A 66 -13.40 -9.29 -13.81
C ILE A 66 -14.67 -10.09 -14.05
N LEU A 67 -15.42 -10.36 -12.98
CA LEU A 67 -16.61 -11.21 -12.98
C LEU A 67 -17.90 -10.43 -13.13
N SER A 68 -17.93 -9.17 -12.68
CA SER A 68 -19.12 -8.27 -12.74
C SER A 68 -18.69 -6.81 -12.67
N GLY A 69 -19.63 -5.91 -12.94
CA GLY A 69 -19.47 -4.47 -12.77
C GLY A 69 -18.93 -3.72 -13.98
N LEU A 70 -18.49 -4.42 -15.05
CA LEU A 70 -18.07 -3.80 -16.32
C LEU A 70 -18.87 -4.32 -17.50
N VAL A 71 -19.27 -3.39 -18.38
CA VAL A 71 -19.92 -3.66 -19.67
C VAL A 71 -19.18 -2.86 -20.75
N ASN A 72 -18.65 -3.54 -21.76
CA ASN A 72 -17.88 -2.93 -22.86
C ASN A 72 -16.73 -1.98 -22.40
N GLY A 73 -16.07 -2.30 -21.29
CA GLY A 73 -14.98 -1.49 -20.72
C GLY A 73 -15.44 -0.41 -19.73
N TYR A 74 -16.74 -0.17 -19.59
CA TYR A 74 -17.29 0.85 -18.69
C TYR A 74 -17.91 0.23 -17.44
N THR A 75 -17.83 0.94 -16.32
CA THR A 75 -18.55 0.57 -15.10
C THR A 75 -20.06 0.69 -15.35
N CYS A 76 -20.84 -0.24 -14.82
CA CYS A 76 -22.28 -0.28 -15.05
C CYS A 76 -23.12 0.04 -13.79
N GLY A 77 -22.47 0.45 -12.69
CA GLY A 77 -23.12 0.73 -11.41
C GLY A 77 -23.47 -0.51 -10.57
N ALA A 78 -23.33 -1.72 -11.12
CA ALA A 78 -23.41 -2.95 -10.34
C ALA A 78 -22.10 -3.14 -9.55
N PRO A 79 -22.09 -3.95 -8.46
CA PRO A 79 -20.87 -4.29 -7.75
C PRO A 79 -19.79 -4.83 -8.71
N LEU A 80 -18.63 -4.18 -8.71
CA LEU A 80 -17.47 -4.65 -9.50
C LEU A 80 -16.75 -5.71 -8.69
N THR A 81 -16.70 -6.92 -9.22
CA THR A 81 -16.02 -8.06 -8.59
C THR A 81 -14.92 -8.58 -9.50
N ALA A 82 -13.72 -8.70 -8.94
CA ALA A 82 -12.57 -9.25 -9.63
C ALA A 82 -11.82 -10.25 -8.75
N ILE A 83 -11.27 -11.29 -9.39
CA ILE A 83 -10.44 -12.30 -8.74
C ILE A 83 -9.09 -12.41 -9.42
N ILE A 84 -8.09 -12.86 -8.66
CA ILE A 84 -6.79 -13.31 -9.17
C ILE A 84 -6.60 -14.75 -8.71
N ARG A 85 -6.36 -15.67 -9.65
CA ARG A 85 -6.12 -17.08 -9.33
C ARG A 85 -4.74 -17.27 -8.72
N ASN A 86 -4.66 -18.09 -7.67
CA ASN A 86 -3.41 -18.49 -7.09
C ASN A 86 -2.90 -19.75 -7.82
N THR A 87 -1.84 -19.59 -8.62
CA THR A 87 -1.31 -20.68 -9.48
C THR A 87 -0.01 -21.28 -8.97
N ASN A 88 0.68 -20.62 -8.02
CA ASN A 88 2.01 -21.03 -7.54
C ASN A 88 2.04 -21.18 -6.01
N THR A 89 1.16 -22.02 -5.49
CA THR A 89 1.03 -22.32 -4.05
C THR A 89 1.82 -23.56 -3.68
N ARG A 90 2.59 -23.51 -2.56
CA ARG A 90 3.32 -24.64 -1.98
C ARG A 90 3.01 -24.73 -0.49
N SER A 91 1.88 -25.32 -0.15
CA SER A 91 1.39 -25.40 1.24
C SER A 91 2.29 -26.21 2.17
N GLN A 92 3.08 -27.16 1.62
CA GLN A 92 4.00 -28.00 2.39
C GLN A 92 5.15 -27.22 3.04
N ASP A 93 5.56 -26.08 2.47
CA ASP A 93 6.65 -25.24 2.99
C ASP A 93 6.32 -24.59 4.35
N TYR A 94 5.08 -24.69 4.83
CA TYR A 94 4.57 -24.00 6.04
C TYR A 94 4.10 -24.95 7.16
N ALA A 95 4.30 -26.27 7.03
CA ALA A 95 3.85 -27.23 8.02
C ALA A 95 4.43 -26.98 9.45
N ASN A 96 5.70 -26.56 9.51
CA ASN A 96 6.39 -26.27 10.78
C ASN A 96 5.85 -25.01 11.48
N LEU A 97 5.23 -24.09 10.74
CA LEU A 97 4.69 -22.84 11.28
C LEU A 97 3.35 -23.02 12.00
N ALA A 98 2.76 -24.20 11.93
CA ALA A 98 1.49 -24.50 12.58
C ALA A 98 1.62 -24.53 14.12
N VAL A 99 2.82 -24.82 14.63
CA VAL A 99 3.12 -24.99 16.06
C VAL A 99 4.05 -23.91 16.57
N THR A 100 4.99 -23.44 15.71
CA THR A 100 6.02 -22.47 16.08
C THR A 100 5.83 -21.17 15.27
N PRO A 101 5.23 -20.12 15.86
CA PRO A 101 4.90 -18.89 15.16
C PRO A 101 6.16 -18.12 14.76
N ARG A 102 6.15 -17.52 13.59
CA ARG A 102 7.22 -16.63 13.14
C ARG A 102 7.28 -15.36 13.98
N PRO A 103 8.43 -14.98 14.53
CA PRO A 103 8.59 -13.69 15.18
C PRO A 103 8.22 -12.55 14.22
N GLY A 104 7.47 -11.57 14.69
CA GLY A 104 7.06 -10.42 13.90
C GLY A 104 5.99 -10.67 12.82
N HIS A 105 5.48 -11.89 12.66
CA HIS A 105 4.34 -12.23 11.81
C HIS A 105 3.03 -12.32 12.62
N ALA A 106 1.89 -12.43 11.91
CA ALA A 106 0.58 -12.55 12.55
C ALA A 106 0.25 -13.95 13.07
N ASP A 107 1.14 -14.92 12.97
CA ASP A 107 0.86 -16.34 13.27
C ASP A 107 0.30 -16.53 14.68
N TYR A 108 0.97 -15.98 15.70
CA TYR A 108 0.52 -16.06 17.10
C TYR A 108 -0.77 -15.27 17.35
N THR A 109 -0.83 -14.04 16.87
CA THR A 109 -2.01 -13.18 17.09
C THR A 109 -3.25 -13.71 16.38
N ALA A 110 -3.09 -14.36 15.23
CA ALA A 110 -4.16 -15.05 14.53
C ALA A 110 -4.61 -16.31 15.27
N GLU A 111 -3.68 -17.10 15.79
CA GLU A 111 -3.98 -18.28 16.62
C GLU A 111 -4.88 -17.91 17.78
N VAL A 112 -4.51 -16.87 18.54
CA VAL A 112 -5.28 -16.39 19.70
C VAL A 112 -6.63 -15.82 19.27
N LYS A 113 -6.64 -15.00 18.19
CA LYS A 113 -7.88 -14.32 17.77
C LYS A 113 -8.93 -15.26 17.21
N TYR A 114 -8.51 -16.30 16.50
CA TYR A 114 -9.40 -17.22 15.80
C TYR A 114 -9.45 -18.61 16.40
N ASP A 115 -8.93 -18.76 17.61
CA ASP A 115 -8.96 -20.02 18.37
C ASP A 115 -8.44 -21.22 17.56
N GLY A 116 -7.36 -21.01 16.79
CA GLY A 116 -6.74 -22.03 15.95
C GLY A 116 -7.41 -22.32 14.62
N TYR A 117 -8.53 -21.68 14.28
CA TYR A 117 -9.28 -21.90 13.02
C TYR A 117 -8.83 -21.03 11.85
N GLN A 118 -7.76 -20.22 12.00
CA GLN A 118 -7.22 -19.46 10.90
C GLN A 118 -6.55 -20.36 9.85
N ASP A 119 -6.55 -19.90 8.58
CA ASP A 119 -5.70 -20.52 7.56
C ASP A 119 -4.22 -20.20 7.81
N ARG A 120 -3.43 -21.21 8.12
CA ARG A 120 -2.00 -21.12 8.45
C ARG A 120 -1.12 -21.19 7.21
N ALA A 121 -1.66 -21.56 6.04
CA ALA A 121 -0.88 -21.74 4.83
C ALA A 121 -0.35 -20.38 4.31
N GLY A 122 0.97 -20.22 4.27
CA GLY A 122 1.66 -19.06 3.71
C GLY A 122 1.49 -17.74 4.47
N GLY A 123 0.56 -17.64 5.37
CA GLY A 123 0.15 -16.41 6.07
C GLY A 123 -1.32 -16.09 5.88
N GLY A 124 -2.06 -16.95 5.16
CA GLY A 124 -3.52 -16.88 5.04
C GLY A 124 -4.01 -15.52 4.54
N HIS A 125 -4.96 -14.95 5.27
CA HIS A 125 -5.53 -13.62 5.00
C HIS A 125 -4.63 -12.46 5.45
N PHE A 126 -3.55 -12.72 6.21
CA PHE A 126 -2.56 -11.71 6.65
C PHE A 126 -1.41 -11.52 5.66
N SER A 127 -1.40 -12.30 4.58
CA SER A 127 -0.35 -12.27 3.58
C SER A 127 -0.33 -10.95 2.79
N GLY A 128 0.86 -10.45 2.46
CA GLY A 128 1.04 -9.35 1.50
C GLY A 128 0.45 -9.64 0.11
N ARG A 129 0.13 -10.92 -0.19
CA ARG A 129 -0.59 -11.33 -1.41
C ARG A 129 -1.94 -10.62 -1.55
N LEU A 130 -2.62 -10.32 -0.43
CA LEU A 130 -3.93 -9.68 -0.38
C LEU A 130 -3.89 -8.18 -0.78
N THR A 131 -2.71 -7.61 -1.03
CA THR A 131 -2.58 -6.28 -1.64
C THR A 131 -2.92 -6.29 -3.12
N ALA A 132 -2.81 -7.42 -3.84
CA ALA A 132 -3.12 -7.50 -5.27
C ALA A 132 -4.59 -7.17 -5.59
N PRO A 133 -5.60 -7.75 -4.93
CA PRO A 133 -7.00 -7.33 -5.10
C PRO A 133 -7.25 -5.85 -4.80
N ARG A 134 -6.59 -5.28 -3.78
CA ARG A 134 -6.67 -3.85 -3.49
C ARG A 134 -6.12 -3.01 -4.64
N CYS A 135 -5.01 -3.43 -5.26
CA CYS A 135 -4.42 -2.76 -6.41
C CYS A 135 -5.33 -2.77 -7.64
N ILE A 136 -6.24 -3.73 -7.78
CA ILE A 136 -7.26 -3.69 -8.84
C ILE A 136 -8.16 -2.46 -8.67
N VAL A 137 -8.76 -2.30 -7.49
CA VAL A 137 -9.64 -1.13 -7.21
C VAL A 137 -8.84 0.16 -7.24
N GLY A 138 -7.64 0.18 -6.62
CA GLY A 138 -6.77 1.35 -6.63
C GLY A 138 -6.37 1.79 -8.03
N GLY A 139 -6.04 0.84 -8.92
CA GLY A 139 -5.72 1.12 -10.31
C GLY A 139 -6.90 1.72 -11.10
N ILE A 140 -8.12 1.25 -10.84
CA ILE A 140 -9.34 1.86 -11.40
C ILE A 140 -9.55 3.28 -10.85
N CYS A 141 -9.39 3.47 -9.52
CA CYS A 141 -9.48 4.79 -8.91
C CYS A 141 -8.43 5.77 -9.47
N LEU A 142 -7.19 5.32 -9.73
CA LEU A 142 -6.14 6.14 -10.34
C LEU A 142 -6.55 6.65 -11.72
N GLN A 143 -7.13 5.81 -12.57
CA GLN A 143 -7.61 6.20 -13.90
C GLN A 143 -8.73 7.22 -13.81
N ILE A 144 -9.69 7.02 -12.90
CA ILE A 144 -10.80 7.96 -12.69
C ILE A 144 -10.28 9.31 -12.18
N LEU A 145 -9.42 9.29 -11.16
CA LEU A 145 -8.82 10.49 -10.59
C LEU A 145 -7.99 11.27 -11.59
N ALA A 146 -7.22 10.57 -12.45
CA ALA A 146 -6.43 11.21 -13.50
C ALA A 146 -7.31 12.01 -14.50
N ARG A 147 -8.49 11.49 -14.85
CA ARG A 147 -9.47 12.22 -15.70
C ARG A 147 -10.06 13.45 -14.99
N GLU A 148 -10.11 13.45 -13.68
CA GLU A 148 -10.52 14.60 -12.86
C GLU A 148 -9.34 15.57 -12.56
N GLY A 149 -8.15 15.32 -13.15
CA GLY A 149 -6.95 16.14 -12.97
C GLY A 149 -6.18 15.87 -11.68
N ILE A 150 -6.52 14.78 -10.97
CA ILE A 150 -5.84 14.37 -9.72
C ILE A 150 -4.87 13.24 -10.04
N THR A 151 -3.58 13.45 -9.82
CA THR A 151 -2.52 12.47 -10.11
C THR A 151 -1.76 12.09 -8.85
N LEU A 152 -1.41 10.81 -8.76
CA LEU A 152 -0.64 10.26 -7.65
C LEU A 152 0.71 9.78 -8.17
N VAL A 153 1.75 10.12 -7.45
CA VAL A 153 3.11 9.67 -7.73
C VAL A 153 3.78 9.22 -6.44
N SER A 154 4.63 8.19 -6.53
CA SER A 154 5.32 7.66 -5.35
C SER A 154 6.75 7.29 -5.68
N ARG A 155 7.60 7.37 -4.64
CA ARG A 155 9.00 6.93 -4.71
C ARG A 155 9.39 6.10 -3.49
N ILE A 156 10.47 5.38 -3.64
CA ILE A 156 11.23 4.85 -2.51
C ILE A 156 11.98 6.03 -1.89
N ALA A 157 11.58 6.44 -0.68
CA ALA A 157 12.24 7.53 0.05
C ALA A 157 13.46 7.03 0.83
N SER A 158 13.43 5.78 1.34
CA SER A 158 14.60 5.15 1.92
C SER A 158 14.51 3.63 1.96
N ILE A 159 15.66 2.95 1.97
CA ILE A 159 15.80 1.51 2.28
C ILE A 159 17.03 1.33 3.16
N ALA A 160 16.92 0.53 4.22
CA ALA A 160 18.02 0.20 5.14
C ALA A 160 18.72 1.45 5.73
N GLY A 161 17.99 2.56 5.89
CA GLY A 161 18.55 3.84 6.37
C GLY A 161 19.23 4.69 5.30
N ILE A 162 19.39 4.18 4.08
CA ILE A 162 19.88 4.97 2.93
C ILE A 162 18.71 5.79 2.39
N THR A 163 18.85 7.11 2.33
CA THR A 163 17.77 8.04 1.95
C THR A 163 17.97 8.59 0.54
N ASP A 164 16.89 8.68 -0.23
CA ASP A 164 16.82 9.40 -1.49
C ASP A 164 16.65 10.90 -1.25
N GLU A 165 17.51 11.72 -1.82
CA GLU A 165 17.61 13.17 -1.56
C GLU A 165 16.89 14.03 -2.61
N GLY A 166 16.28 13.42 -3.62
CA GLY A 166 15.59 14.15 -4.68
C GLY A 166 14.19 14.62 -4.29
N GLU A 167 13.66 15.61 -5.00
CA GLU A 167 12.25 16.00 -4.89
C GLU A 167 11.37 15.15 -5.81
N LEU A 168 10.18 14.78 -5.33
CA LEU A 168 9.19 14.04 -6.10
C LEU A 168 8.35 15.00 -6.96
N THR A 169 8.86 15.36 -8.13
CA THR A 169 8.22 16.34 -9.03
C THR A 169 7.46 15.71 -10.20
N GLY A 170 7.58 14.41 -10.40
CA GLY A 170 6.96 13.71 -11.54
C GLY A 170 6.84 12.21 -11.35
N SER A 171 6.17 11.56 -12.31
CA SER A 171 5.92 10.13 -12.26
C SER A 171 7.19 9.31 -12.42
N LEU A 172 7.41 8.38 -11.49
CA LEU A 172 8.46 7.37 -11.54
C LEU A 172 7.91 5.97 -11.92
N ALA A 173 6.67 5.89 -12.37
CA ALA A 173 5.99 4.62 -12.68
C ALA A 173 6.68 3.80 -13.80
N GLY A 174 7.47 4.47 -14.65
CA GLY A 174 8.30 3.81 -15.68
C GLY A 174 9.61 3.21 -15.17
N LYS A 175 10.03 3.53 -13.94
CA LYS A 175 11.23 2.95 -13.33
C LYS A 175 10.88 1.65 -12.61
N GLU A 176 11.66 0.61 -12.84
CA GLU A 176 11.54 -0.67 -12.13
C GLU A 176 11.85 -0.51 -10.63
N PHE A 177 12.76 0.41 -10.30
CA PHE A 177 13.10 0.82 -8.94
C PHE A 177 12.77 2.31 -8.81
N PRO A 178 11.57 2.69 -8.34
CA PRO A 178 11.07 4.06 -8.41
C PRO A 178 11.74 4.95 -7.36
N ILE A 179 12.87 5.54 -7.75
CA ILE A 179 13.71 6.45 -6.97
C ILE A 179 14.12 7.65 -7.84
N VAL A 180 14.36 8.81 -7.23
CA VAL A 180 14.79 10.01 -7.95
C VAL A 180 16.27 9.91 -8.29
N SER A 181 17.13 9.66 -7.30
CA SER A 181 18.57 9.53 -7.47
C SER A 181 18.96 8.08 -7.80
N ASP A 182 19.41 7.84 -9.04
CA ASP A 182 19.83 6.50 -9.45
C ASP A 182 21.07 6.01 -8.67
N ALA A 183 21.96 6.92 -8.24
CA ALA A 183 23.11 6.59 -7.41
C ALA A 183 22.69 6.04 -6.04
N ARG A 184 21.73 6.71 -5.38
CA ARG A 184 21.14 6.21 -4.12
C ARG A 184 20.40 4.88 -4.34
N GLY A 185 19.80 4.72 -5.53
CA GLY A 185 19.17 3.47 -5.92
C GLY A 185 20.12 2.29 -5.98
N GLU A 186 21.36 2.48 -6.46
CA GLU A 186 22.40 1.44 -6.45
C GLU A 186 22.79 1.06 -5.01
N GLU A 187 23.05 2.04 -4.15
CA GLU A 187 23.37 1.80 -2.73
C GLU A 187 22.25 1.00 -2.03
N MET A 188 20.98 1.35 -2.29
CA MET A 188 19.82 0.64 -1.73
C MET A 188 19.72 -0.79 -2.26
N ARG A 189 19.97 -1.02 -3.56
CA ARG A 189 19.97 -2.38 -4.16
C ARG A 189 21.09 -3.23 -3.58
N GLU A 190 22.26 -2.64 -3.35
CA GLU A 190 23.38 -3.33 -2.70
C GLU A 190 23.02 -3.73 -1.26
N ALA A 191 22.41 -2.84 -0.46
CA ALA A 191 21.96 -3.15 0.89
C ALA A 191 20.91 -4.28 0.91
N ILE A 192 20.01 -4.35 -0.08
CA ILE A 192 19.06 -5.45 -0.23
C ILE A 192 19.79 -6.76 -0.56
N ALA A 193 20.80 -6.73 -1.45
CA ALA A 193 21.58 -7.89 -1.81
C ALA A 193 22.35 -8.45 -0.61
N GLN A 194 22.99 -7.58 0.17
CA GLN A 194 23.71 -7.96 1.41
C GLN A 194 22.75 -8.59 2.43
N ALA A 195 21.56 -8.01 2.64
CA ALA A 195 20.54 -8.60 3.52
C ALA A 195 20.13 -10.00 3.03
N ARG A 196 19.91 -10.16 1.73
CA ARG A 196 19.56 -11.46 1.13
C ARG A 196 20.65 -12.51 1.34
N GLU A 197 21.93 -12.17 1.12
CA GLU A 197 23.08 -13.06 1.33
C GLU A 197 23.20 -13.47 2.81
N ALA A 198 22.89 -12.54 3.72
CA ALA A 198 22.87 -12.81 5.15
C ALA A 198 21.64 -13.63 5.60
N GLY A 199 20.72 -14.00 4.70
CA GLY A 199 19.47 -14.66 5.03
C GLY A 199 18.51 -13.78 5.84
N ASP A 200 18.64 -12.47 5.73
CA ASP A 200 17.90 -11.45 6.49
C ASP A 200 17.02 -10.59 5.55
N SER A 201 16.42 -9.53 6.07
CA SER A 201 15.60 -8.59 5.32
C SER A 201 15.79 -7.16 5.82
N VAL A 202 15.45 -6.20 4.96
CA VAL A 202 15.47 -4.76 5.27
C VAL A 202 14.11 -4.12 4.98
N GLY A 203 13.80 -3.09 5.73
CA GLY A 203 12.64 -2.23 5.54
C GLY A 203 13.01 -0.92 4.86
N GLY A 204 12.04 -0.01 4.80
CA GLY A 204 12.27 1.33 4.26
C GLY A 204 11.01 2.18 4.31
N VAL A 205 11.06 3.31 3.63
CA VAL A 205 10.01 4.33 3.59
C VAL A 205 9.61 4.60 2.15
N ILE A 206 8.32 4.71 1.90
CA ILE A 206 7.74 5.14 0.63
C ILE A 206 7.14 6.52 0.84
N GLU A 207 7.44 7.47 -0.05
CA GLU A 207 6.79 8.76 -0.12
C GLU A 207 5.79 8.77 -1.27
N CYS A 208 4.61 9.34 -1.02
CA CYS A 208 3.55 9.53 -2.00
C CYS A 208 3.12 10.99 -2.00
N ALA A 209 2.99 11.56 -3.20
CA ALA A 209 2.46 12.88 -3.43
C ALA A 209 1.22 12.82 -4.33
N ILE A 210 0.18 13.58 -3.98
CA ILE A 210 -1.09 13.66 -4.70
C ILE A 210 -1.25 15.10 -5.17
N PHE A 211 -1.22 15.30 -6.47
CA PHE A 211 -1.33 16.60 -7.11
C PHE A 211 -2.73 16.81 -7.67
N GLY A 212 -3.19 18.06 -7.72
CA GLY A 212 -4.46 18.43 -8.34
C GLY A 212 -5.70 18.13 -7.49
N ALA A 213 -5.54 17.63 -6.27
CA ALA A 213 -6.65 17.49 -5.34
C ALA A 213 -7.23 18.88 -5.02
N PRO A 214 -8.56 19.11 -5.22
CA PRO A 214 -9.15 20.40 -4.92
C PRO A 214 -9.14 20.68 -3.42
N ALA A 215 -9.09 21.94 -3.01
CA ALA A 215 -9.36 22.32 -1.62
C ALA A 215 -10.77 21.88 -1.22
N GLY A 216 -10.95 21.41 0.02
CA GLY A 216 -12.26 21.02 0.56
C GLY A 216 -12.62 19.54 0.42
N LEU A 217 -11.63 18.61 0.29
CA LEU A 217 -11.85 17.17 0.51
C LEU A 217 -11.57 16.82 1.97
N GLY A 218 -12.37 15.91 2.51
CA GLY A 218 -12.28 15.47 3.89
C GLY A 218 -13.12 16.31 4.85
N ASP A 219 -13.09 15.94 6.10
CA ASP A 219 -13.91 16.48 7.17
C ASP A 219 -13.05 16.78 8.39
N PRO A 220 -13.51 17.61 9.33
CA PRO A 220 -12.80 17.77 10.60
C PRO A 220 -12.79 16.48 11.42
N MET A 221 -11.79 16.35 12.29
CA MET A 221 -11.63 15.23 13.24
C MET A 221 -11.47 13.87 12.54
N PHE A 222 -12.41 12.93 12.76
CA PHE A 222 -12.25 11.52 12.40
C PHE A 222 -12.43 11.23 10.90
N GLY A 223 -13.14 12.10 10.17
CA GLY A 223 -13.32 12.00 8.72
C GLY A 223 -12.22 12.70 7.91
N GLY A 224 -11.18 13.21 8.57
CA GLY A 224 -10.10 13.94 7.93
C GLY A 224 -9.32 13.12 6.89
N MET A 225 -8.73 13.84 5.92
CA MET A 225 -7.97 13.18 4.85
C MET A 225 -6.78 12.39 5.37
N GLU A 226 -6.10 12.88 6.43
CA GLU A 226 -5.03 12.12 7.09
C GLU A 226 -5.56 10.80 7.65
N ASN A 227 -6.73 10.83 8.32
CA ASN A 227 -7.35 9.63 8.88
C ASN A 227 -7.75 8.63 7.79
N ARG A 228 -8.36 9.11 6.69
CA ARG A 228 -8.79 8.28 5.55
C ARG A 228 -7.59 7.62 4.86
N ILE A 229 -6.56 8.41 4.53
CA ILE A 229 -5.32 7.91 3.91
C ILE A 229 -4.60 6.97 4.87
N ALA A 230 -4.42 7.34 6.14
CA ALA A 230 -3.75 6.50 7.13
C ALA A 230 -4.48 5.17 7.33
N SER A 231 -5.81 5.17 7.44
CA SER A 231 -6.61 3.95 7.57
C SER A 231 -6.42 3.01 6.37
N ALA A 232 -6.44 3.55 5.14
CA ALA A 232 -6.20 2.77 3.94
C ALA A 232 -4.77 2.21 3.89
N VAL A 233 -3.76 3.04 4.22
CA VAL A 233 -2.33 2.68 4.16
C VAL A 233 -1.98 1.66 5.26
N PHE A 234 -2.48 1.80 6.49
CA PHE A 234 -2.29 0.80 7.55
C PHE A 234 -2.95 -0.55 7.24
N GLY A 235 -3.90 -0.59 6.32
CA GLY A 235 -4.43 -1.84 5.76
C GLY A 235 -3.43 -2.60 4.88
N ILE A 236 -2.25 -2.04 4.55
CA ILE A 236 -1.17 -2.72 3.84
C ILE A 236 -0.33 -3.47 4.87
N PRO A 237 -0.11 -4.80 4.70
CA PRO A 237 0.78 -5.55 5.60
C PRO A 237 2.18 -4.93 5.69
N ALA A 238 2.79 -4.99 6.87
CA ALA A 238 4.11 -4.46 7.22
C ALA A 238 4.21 -2.93 7.37
N VAL A 239 3.19 -2.14 7.10
CA VAL A 239 3.18 -0.72 7.47
C VAL A 239 3.23 -0.58 8.99
N LYS A 240 4.10 0.33 9.48
CA LYS A 240 4.34 0.59 10.91
C LYS A 240 4.25 2.06 11.29
N GLY A 241 4.25 2.95 10.30
CA GLY A 241 4.12 4.37 10.54
C GLY A 241 3.66 5.08 9.27
N ILE A 242 3.03 6.22 9.47
CA ILE A 242 2.67 7.19 8.44
C ILE A 242 2.87 8.59 9.00
N GLU A 243 3.34 9.51 8.19
CA GLU A 243 3.46 10.92 8.52
C GLU A 243 3.11 11.77 7.30
N PHE A 244 2.61 12.99 7.54
CA PHE A 244 2.18 13.93 6.51
C PHE A 244 3.06 15.18 6.54
N GLY A 245 3.39 15.73 5.37
CA GLY A 245 4.22 16.93 5.24
C GLY A 245 5.56 16.78 5.94
N ALA A 246 5.88 17.71 6.86
CA ALA A 246 7.10 17.67 7.66
C ALA A 246 7.10 16.53 8.70
N GLY A 247 5.94 15.87 8.93
CA GLY A 247 5.82 14.70 9.77
C GLY A 247 6.24 14.95 11.21
N PHE A 248 7.00 14.02 11.82
CA PHE A 248 7.51 14.18 13.17
C PHE A 248 8.48 15.37 13.34
N GLY A 249 9.03 15.90 12.24
CA GLY A 249 9.90 17.06 12.26
C GLY A 249 9.24 18.33 12.81
N VAL A 250 7.92 18.46 12.68
CA VAL A 250 7.15 19.61 13.20
C VAL A 250 7.35 19.84 14.69
N ALA A 251 7.61 18.76 15.45
CA ALA A 251 7.82 18.85 16.90
C ALA A 251 9.06 19.68 17.30
N SER A 252 9.98 19.94 16.37
CA SER A 252 11.20 20.73 16.57
C SER A 252 11.06 22.15 16.04
N LEU A 253 9.97 22.47 15.33
CA LEU A 253 9.73 23.79 14.73
C LEU A 253 8.97 24.72 15.68
N ARG A 254 9.17 26.03 15.49
CA ARG A 254 8.29 27.03 16.06
C ARG A 254 7.10 27.26 15.13
N GLY A 255 5.98 27.75 15.65
CA GLY A 255 4.81 28.03 14.83
C GLY A 255 5.09 28.97 13.64
N SER A 256 5.99 29.95 13.81
CA SER A 256 6.42 30.86 12.73
C SER A 256 7.30 30.17 11.66
N GLU A 257 7.87 29.01 11.96
CA GLU A 257 8.69 28.21 11.04
C GLU A 257 7.86 27.12 10.37
N ASP A 258 6.83 26.62 11.06
CA ASP A 258 5.96 25.53 10.59
C ASP A 258 4.77 26.02 9.76
N ASN A 259 4.23 27.21 10.11
CA ASN A 259 3.02 27.72 9.44
C ASN A 259 3.25 27.97 7.94
N ASP A 260 2.43 27.30 7.12
CA ASP A 260 2.40 27.50 5.68
C ASP A 260 1.70 28.84 5.35
N ALA A 261 2.48 29.87 5.02
CA ALA A 261 1.96 31.21 4.74
C ALA A 261 1.12 31.21 3.45
N PHE A 262 -0.09 31.79 3.53
CA PHE A 262 -0.96 31.90 2.36
C PHE A 262 -0.51 33.01 1.39
N THR A 263 -0.58 32.73 0.10
CA THR A 263 -0.39 33.68 -0.99
C THR A 263 -1.40 33.44 -2.12
N VAL A 264 -1.33 34.26 -3.17
CA VAL A 264 -2.21 34.13 -4.34
C VAL A 264 -1.35 33.94 -5.60
N GLU A 265 -1.52 32.82 -6.28
CA GLU A 265 -0.91 32.55 -7.57
C GLU A 265 -1.98 32.26 -8.61
N ASN A 266 -1.92 32.96 -9.75
CA ASN A 266 -2.87 32.82 -10.88
C ASN A 266 -4.35 32.86 -10.44
N GLY A 267 -4.67 33.70 -9.46
CA GLY A 267 -6.03 33.87 -8.91
C GLY A 267 -6.50 32.72 -7.99
N LYS A 268 -5.61 31.83 -7.57
CA LYS A 268 -5.86 30.76 -6.61
C LYS A 268 -5.10 31.01 -5.32
N ILE A 269 -5.71 30.65 -4.21
CA ILE A 269 -5.04 30.63 -2.90
C ILE A 269 -4.12 29.40 -2.88
N VAL A 270 -2.84 29.63 -2.55
CA VAL A 270 -1.81 28.61 -2.36
C VAL A 270 -1.03 28.92 -1.09
N THR A 271 -0.11 28.06 -0.68
CA THR A 271 0.82 28.31 0.41
C THR A 271 2.26 28.38 -0.10
N GLU A 272 3.11 29.19 0.54
CA GLU A 272 4.53 29.37 0.18
C GLU A 272 5.37 28.13 0.52
N THR A 273 4.97 27.40 1.56
CA THR A 273 5.53 26.13 2.00
C THR A 273 4.43 25.07 2.06
N ASN A 274 4.77 23.81 2.36
CA ASN A 274 3.79 22.74 2.48
C ASN A 274 4.15 21.79 3.65
N HIS A 275 4.46 22.39 4.81
CA HIS A 275 4.82 21.62 6.01
C HIS A 275 3.65 20.76 6.51
N CYS A 276 2.41 21.26 6.37
CA CYS A 276 1.20 20.50 6.70
C CYS A 276 0.87 19.38 5.71
N GLY A 277 1.61 19.28 4.59
CA GLY A 277 1.37 18.21 3.60
C GLY A 277 0.04 18.31 2.87
N GLY A 278 -0.47 19.52 2.60
CA GLY A 278 -1.68 19.76 1.80
C GLY A 278 -3.00 19.62 2.55
N ILE A 279 -2.99 19.43 3.87
CA ILE A 279 -4.18 19.17 4.69
C ILE A 279 -4.15 20.08 5.93
N LEU A 280 -5.24 20.82 6.15
CA LEU A 280 -5.42 21.69 7.30
C LEU A 280 -6.76 21.36 7.98
N GLY A 281 -6.70 20.96 9.25
CA GLY A 281 -7.89 20.60 10.01
C GLY A 281 -8.65 19.39 9.46
N GLY A 282 -7.97 18.45 8.79
CA GLY A 282 -8.54 17.28 8.15
C GLY A 282 -9.01 17.52 6.71
N ILE A 283 -8.91 18.76 6.22
CA ILE A 283 -9.47 19.18 4.92
C ILE A 283 -8.33 19.60 4.00
N THR A 284 -8.37 19.16 2.73
CA THR A 284 -7.38 19.55 1.73
C THR A 284 -7.40 21.05 1.46
N ASN A 285 -6.24 21.67 1.30
CA ASN A 285 -6.09 23.10 1.04
C ASN A 285 -5.80 23.44 -0.44
N GLY A 286 -5.69 22.42 -1.33
CA GLY A 286 -5.37 22.57 -2.74
C GLY A 286 -3.89 22.44 -3.08
N MET A 287 -3.01 22.43 -2.08
CA MET A 287 -1.60 22.07 -2.24
C MET A 287 -1.43 20.56 -2.44
N PRO A 288 -0.29 20.07 -2.92
CA PRO A 288 -0.03 18.64 -2.99
C PRO A 288 -0.18 17.96 -1.63
N ILE A 289 -0.96 16.87 -1.58
CA ILE A 289 -0.99 16.04 -0.39
C ILE A 289 0.28 15.18 -0.40
N VAL A 290 1.13 15.34 0.61
CA VAL A 290 2.39 14.60 0.73
C VAL A 290 2.41 13.80 2.02
N PHE A 291 2.70 12.50 1.90
CA PHE A 291 2.85 11.62 3.06
C PHE A 291 3.94 10.57 2.86
N ARG A 292 4.45 10.03 3.96
CA ARG A 292 5.44 8.94 3.97
C ARG A 292 4.91 7.77 4.78
N ALA A 293 5.14 6.55 4.28
CA ALA A 293 4.75 5.31 4.93
C ALA A 293 5.97 4.43 5.21
N ALA A 294 6.16 4.05 6.47
CA ALA A 294 7.27 3.20 6.92
C ALA A 294 6.88 1.72 6.88
N PHE A 295 7.71 0.91 6.24
CA PHE A 295 7.58 -0.52 6.11
C PHE A 295 8.65 -1.23 6.94
N LYS A 296 8.23 -2.12 7.83
CA LYS A 296 9.18 -2.97 8.56
C LYS A 296 9.81 -4.02 7.63
N PRO A 297 10.99 -4.55 7.99
CA PRO A 297 11.56 -5.72 7.32
C PRO A 297 10.60 -6.91 7.28
N THR A 298 10.72 -7.75 6.26
CA THR A 298 9.96 -9.00 6.14
C THR A 298 10.27 -9.93 7.32
N PRO A 299 9.27 -10.40 8.07
CA PRO A 299 9.52 -11.23 9.26
C PRO A 299 9.94 -12.67 8.92
N SER A 300 9.65 -13.13 7.69
CA SER A 300 10.04 -14.46 7.22
C SER A 300 11.48 -14.40 6.68
N ILE A 301 12.44 -14.74 7.51
CA ILE A 301 13.86 -14.74 7.19
C ILE A 301 14.49 -16.12 7.41
N ALA A 302 15.59 -16.40 6.71
CA ALA A 302 16.30 -17.67 6.81
C ALA A 302 17.23 -17.77 8.04
N ARG A 303 17.47 -16.66 8.72
CA ARG A 303 18.23 -16.66 9.97
C ARG A 303 17.47 -17.34 11.09
N GLU A 304 18.20 -18.04 11.95
CA GLU A 304 17.64 -18.61 13.18
C GLU A 304 17.14 -17.51 14.11
N GLN A 305 15.89 -17.66 14.57
CA GLN A 305 15.22 -16.73 15.47
C GLN A 305 14.66 -17.48 16.67
N GLN A 306 14.54 -16.79 17.80
CA GLN A 306 13.87 -17.31 18.97
C GLN A 306 12.36 -17.25 18.81
N SER A 307 11.68 -18.35 19.06
CA SER A 307 10.22 -18.48 19.09
C SER A 307 9.77 -19.36 20.25
N VAL A 308 8.56 -19.81 20.22
CA VAL A 308 7.98 -20.72 21.20
C VAL A 308 7.16 -21.80 20.50
N ASN A 309 7.15 -22.99 21.07
CA ASN A 309 6.22 -24.04 20.67
C ASN A 309 4.89 -23.81 21.40
N LEU A 310 3.82 -23.54 20.66
CA LEU A 310 2.50 -23.20 21.22
C LEU A 310 1.79 -24.39 21.91
N GLN A 311 2.19 -25.63 21.61
CA GLN A 311 1.61 -26.82 22.23
C GLN A 311 2.30 -27.18 23.54
N THR A 312 3.62 -27.11 23.57
CA THR A 312 4.42 -27.49 24.75
C THR A 312 4.72 -26.31 25.67
N MET A 313 4.50 -25.07 25.20
CA MET A 313 4.82 -23.82 25.88
C MET A 313 6.31 -23.69 26.23
N VAL A 314 7.19 -24.27 25.39
CA VAL A 314 8.64 -24.24 25.57
C VAL A 314 9.27 -23.33 24.51
N PRO A 315 10.22 -22.46 24.90
CA PRO A 315 11.01 -21.69 23.93
C PRO A 315 11.79 -22.62 22.99
N GLU A 316 11.72 -22.33 21.70
CA GLU A 316 12.49 -23.05 20.69
C GLU A 316 12.99 -22.12 19.59
N LYS A 317 14.05 -22.54 18.90
CA LYS A 317 14.59 -21.81 17.75
C LYS A 317 13.94 -22.26 16.47
N MET A 318 13.75 -21.31 15.57
CA MET A 318 13.21 -21.57 14.23
C MET A 318 13.93 -20.75 13.17
N ALA A 319 13.94 -21.25 11.96
CA ALA A 319 14.29 -20.51 10.76
C ALA A 319 13.20 -20.75 9.71
N VAL A 320 12.89 -19.73 8.92
CA VAL A 320 11.86 -19.87 7.89
C VAL A 320 12.54 -20.31 6.59
N THR A 321 12.17 -21.49 6.11
CA THR A 321 12.58 -21.97 4.79
C THR A 321 11.55 -21.53 3.77
N GLY A 322 11.98 -20.96 2.63
CA GLY A 322 11.04 -20.54 1.59
C GLY A 322 11.55 -19.37 0.74
N ARG A 323 10.67 -18.89 -0.14
CA ARG A 323 10.96 -17.83 -1.10
C ARG A 323 10.37 -16.50 -0.59
N HIS A 324 11.15 -15.75 0.17
CA HIS A 324 10.73 -14.48 0.76
C HIS A 324 11.39 -13.29 0.08
N ASP A 325 10.75 -12.13 0.14
CA ASP A 325 11.34 -10.88 -0.30
C ASP A 325 12.39 -10.41 0.72
N PRO A 326 13.63 -10.15 0.33
CA PRO A 326 14.61 -9.51 1.22
C PRO A 326 14.25 -8.06 1.51
N CYS A 327 13.46 -7.43 0.64
CA CYS A 327 12.86 -6.12 0.84
C CYS A 327 11.54 -6.02 0.07
N ILE A 328 10.45 -5.67 0.76
CA ILE A 328 9.14 -5.52 0.12
C ILE A 328 8.89 -4.12 -0.43
N VAL A 329 9.71 -3.12 -0.06
CA VAL A 329 9.47 -1.70 -0.35
C VAL A 329 9.27 -1.42 -1.84
N PRO A 330 10.09 -1.90 -2.79
CA PRO A 330 9.90 -1.63 -4.21
C PRO A 330 8.52 -2.10 -4.73
N ARG A 331 8.05 -3.25 -4.24
CA ARG A 331 6.74 -3.81 -4.61
C ARG A 331 5.58 -3.19 -3.85
N ALA A 332 5.84 -2.54 -2.73
CA ALA A 332 4.83 -1.85 -1.94
C ALA A 332 4.48 -0.46 -2.50
N VAL A 333 5.32 0.14 -3.35
CA VAL A 333 5.06 1.45 -3.97
C VAL A 333 3.67 1.51 -4.63
N PRO A 334 3.31 0.63 -5.58
CA PRO A 334 1.96 0.65 -6.16
C PRO A 334 0.85 0.29 -5.15
N CYS A 335 1.17 -0.42 -4.07
CA CYS A 335 0.18 -0.68 -3.02
C CYS A 335 -0.16 0.59 -2.22
N VAL A 336 0.82 1.48 -2.00
CA VAL A 336 0.61 2.78 -1.36
C VAL A 336 -0.19 3.70 -2.28
N GLU A 337 0.16 3.77 -3.58
CA GLU A 337 -0.61 4.52 -4.58
C GLU A 337 -2.07 4.04 -4.63
N ALA A 338 -2.31 2.72 -4.67
CA ALA A 338 -3.65 2.14 -4.67
C ALA A 338 -4.45 2.52 -3.40
N ALA A 339 -3.83 2.43 -2.23
CA ALA A 339 -4.48 2.77 -0.96
C ALA A 339 -4.85 4.26 -0.90
N ALA A 340 -3.93 5.14 -1.30
CA ALA A 340 -4.17 6.57 -1.36
C ALA A 340 -5.24 6.93 -2.39
N ALA A 341 -5.22 6.34 -3.59
CA ALA A 341 -6.22 6.58 -4.62
C ALA A 341 -7.63 6.20 -4.17
N ILE A 342 -7.78 5.05 -3.48
CA ILE A 342 -9.06 4.63 -2.91
C ILE A 342 -9.56 5.66 -1.89
N ALA A 343 -8.69 6.11 -0.96
CA ALA A 343 -9.07 7.06 0.08
C ALA A 343 -9.46 8.43 -0.49
N VAL A 344 -8.68 8.93 -1.46
CA VAL A 344 -8.94 10.22 -2.12
C VAL A 344 -10.22 10.15 -2.96
N TYR A 345 -10.43 9.06 -3.71
CA TYR A 345 -11.63 8.93 -4.54
C TYR A 345 -12.89 8.77 -3.68
N ASP A 346 -12.81 8.05 -2.56
CA ASP A 346 -13.91 7.94 -1.59
C ASP A 346 -14.32 9.32 -1.04
N ALA A 347 -13.36 10.15 -0.64
CA ALA A 347 -13.60 11.53 -0.19
C ALA A 347 -14.12 12.43 -1.34
N TYR A 348 -13.60 12.25 -2.56
CA TYR A 348 -14.07 13.00 -3.73
C TYR A 348 -15.53 12.72 -4.05
N LEU A 349 -15.99 11.48 -3.88
CA LEU A 349 -17.40 11.10 -4.02
C LEU A 349 -18.28 11.74 -2.94
N SER A 350 -17.81 11.88 -1.69
CA SER A 350 -18.53 12.63 -0.63
C SER A 350 -18.80 14.04 -1.09
N ARG A 351 -17.75 14.77 -1.49
CA ARG A 351 -17.86 16.16 -1.96
C ARG A 351 -18.81 16.31 -3.15
N LYS A 352 -18.76 15.41 -4.13
CA LYS A 352 -19.68 15.44 -5.28
C LYS A 352 -21.16 15.29 -4.87
N ARG A 353 -21.45 14.57 -3.79
CA ARG A 353 -22.82 14.43 -3.26
C ARG A 353 -23.28 15.65 -2.49
N GLU A 354 -22.39 16.29 -1.71
CA GLU A 354 -22.70 17.48 -0.91
C GLU A 354 -22.93 18.73 -1.76
N MET A 355 -22.29 18.82 -2.92
CA MET A 355 -22.44 19.96 -3.84
C MET A 355 -23.67 19.86 -4.77
N ARG A 356 -24.43 18.76 -4.73
CA ARG A 356 -25.71 18.56 -5.46
C ARG A 356 -26.89 18.89 -4.58
#